data_1fe3741aad3a2c2ca1dd627c7c196399
#
_entry.id   1fe3741aad3a2c2ca1dd627c7c196399
#
_cell.length_a   1.000
_cell.length_b   1.000
_cell.length_c   1.000
_cell.angle_alpha   90.00
_cell.angle_beta   90.00
_cell.angle_gamma   90.00
#
_symmetry.space_group_name_H-M   'P 1'
#
loop_
_entity.id
_entity.type
_entity.pdbx_description
1 polymer ?
#
loop_
_entity_poly.entity_id
_entity_poly.type
_entity_poly.pdbx_seq_one_letter_code
_entity_poly.pdbx_strand_id
1 'polypeptide(L)'
;MLFQELVSPSFFDSRQMNILHNRLNNLLTSVAAHDSEFPLLNTYIGEDKALVVAEIPGVDIEDIDLQVVNKTLTLKTQRSQEELSEDSHWYRRERAQGQFTRVIELPFVIDADEVKATCNQGVL
;
A
#
# COMPACT_ATOMS: atom_id res chain seq x y z
N MET A 1 0.69 36.72 -34.32
CA MET A 1 -0.60 37.22 -33.80
C MET A 1 -1.49 36.13 -33.17
N LEU A 2 -1.44 34.91 -33.63
CA LEU A 2 -2.22 33.79 -33.01
C LEU A 2 -1.68 33.31 -31.67
N PHE A 3 -0.43 33.54 -31.33
CA PHE A 3 0.16 33.14 -30.06
C PHE A 3 -0.11 34.09 -28.89
N GLN A 4 -0.50 35.33 -29.17
CA GLN A 4 -0.77 36.33 -28.15
C GLN A 4 -2.18 36.24 -27.56
N GLU A 5 -3.13 35.62 -28.27
CA GLU A 5 -4.48 35.37 -27.73
C GLU A 5 -4.59 34.11 -26.86
N LEU A 6 -3.65 33.18 -27.00
CA LEU A 6 -3.61 31.93 -26.21
C LEU A 6 -3.04 32.08 -24.79
N VAL A 7 -2.45 33.22 -24.48
CA VAL A 7 -1.83 33.52 -23.18
C VAL A 7 -2.54 34.68 -22.46
N SER A 8 -3.80 34.91 -22.77
CA SER A 8 -4.61 35.86 -21.99
C SER A 8 -4.86 35.31 -20.60
N PRO A 9 -4.55 36.06 -19.51
CA PRO A 9 -4.75 35.62 -18.13
C PRO A 9 -6.22 35.30 -17.78
N SER A 10 -7.16 35.63 -18.67
CA SER A 10 -8.59 35.36 -18.50
C SER A 10 -9.02 33.97 -18.97
N PHE A 11 -8.12 33.18 -19.57
CA PHE A 11 -8.48 31.86 -20.09
C PHE A 11 -8.54 30.75 -19.02
N PHE A 12 -7.89 30.99 -17.85
CA PHE A 12 -7.97 30.08 -16.70
C PHE A 12 -8.78 30.74 -15.58
N ASP A 13 -10.06 30.45 -15.54
CA ASP A 13 -10.90 30.75 -14.38
C ASP A 13 -10.26 30.10 -13.14
N SER A 14 -10.24 30.83 -12.02
CA SER A 14 -9.71 30.36 -10.74
C SER A 14 -10.31 29.03 -10.27
N ARG A 15 -11.52 28.71 -10.73
CA ARG A 15 -12.17 27.41 -10.49
C ARG A 15 -11.49 26.28 -11.25
N GLN A 16 -11.05 26.51 -12.48
CA GLN A 16 -10.35 25.51 -13.29
C GLN A 16 -8.94 25.27 -12.77
N MET A 17 -8.27 26.30 -12.30
CA MET A 17 -6.96 26.16 -11.64
C MET A 17 -7.06 25.34 -10.34
N ASN A 18 -8.09 25.54 -9.53
CA ASN A 18 -8.31 24.75 -8.33
C ASN A 18 -8.61 23.28 -8.65
N ILE A 19 -9.38 23.00 -9.71
CA ILE A 19 -9.68 21.63 -10.16
C ILE A 19 -8.39 20.95 -10.65
N LEU A 20 -7.57 21.67 -11.42
CA LEU A 20 -6.29 21.16 -11.91
C LEU A 20 -5.33 20.90 -10.75
N HIS A 21 -5.26 21.82 -9.77
CA HIS A 21 -4.43 21.69 -8.59
C HIS A 21 -4.84 20.48 -7.72
N ASN A 22 -6.13 20.29 -7.52
CA ASN A 22 -6.64 19.13 -6.79
C ASN A 22 -6.40 17.81 -7.53
N ARG A 23 -6.51 17.80 -8.86
CA ARG A 23 -6.19 16.61 -9.67
C ARG A 23 -4.70 16.29 -9.64
N LEU A 24 -3.86 17.33 -9.71
CA LEU A 24 -2.41 17.17 -9.61
C LEU A 24 -1.99 16.66 -8.22
N ASN A 25 -2.57 17.23 -7.16
CA ASN A 25 -2.34 16.75 -5.79
C ASN A 25 -2.79 15.29 -5.62
N ASN A 26 -3.93 14.90 -6.16
CA ASN A 26 -4.39 13.51 -6.09
C ASN A 26 -3.48 12.55 -6.88
N LEU A 27 -2.93 13.00 -8.00
CA LEU A 27 -1.96 12.22 -8.77
C LEU A 27 -0.63 12.10 -8.00
N LEU A 28 -0.14 13.18 -7.41
CA LEU A 28 1.08 13.17 -6.62
C LEU A 28 0.94 12.32 -5.35
N THR A 29 -0.21 12.37 -4.68
CA THR A 29 -0.49 11.51 -3.53
C THR A 29 -0.66 10.04 -3.92
N SER A 30 -1.21 9.74 -5.10
CA SER A 30 -1.30 8.36 -5.58
C SER A 30 0.06 7.79 -5.99
N VAL A 31 0.97 8.61 -6.50
CA VAL A 31 2.35 8.20 -6.80
C VAL A 31 3.17 8.03 -5.53
N ALA A 32 2.96 8.88 -4.52
CA ALA A 32 3.60 8.74 -3.20
C ALA A 32 3.03 7.56 -2.37
N ALA A 33 1.77 7.18 -2.61
CA ALA A 33 1.13 6.04 -1.95
C ALA A 33 1.66 4.67 -2.41
N HIS A 34 2.40 4.61 -3.54
CA HIS A 34 3.04 3.36 -3.99
C HIS A 34 4.15 2.88 -3.04
N ASP A 35 4.76 3.77 -2.28
CA ASP A 35 5.78 3.42 -1.28
C ASP A 35 5.19 2.83 0.02
N SER A 36 3.88 2.94 0.23
CA SER A 36 3.19 2.48 1.44
C SER A 36 2.35 1.22 1.26
N GLU A 37 2.33 0.61 0.09
CA GLU A 37 1.49 -0.56 -0.22
C GLU A 37 2.17 -1.92 0.06
N PHE A 38 3.22 -1.93 0.84
CA PHE A 38 3.79 -3.20 1.28
C PHE A 38 2.97 -3.80 2.45
N PRO A 39 2.76 -5.11 2.47
CA PRO A 39 2.98 -6.07 1.39
C PRO A 39 1.95 -5.97 0.26
N LEU A 40 2.38 -6.31 -0.96
CA LEU A 40 1.45 -6.48 -2.07
C LEU A 40 0.60 -7.72 -1.83
N LEU A 41 -0.69 -7.62 -2.16
CA LEU A 41 -1.68 -8.66 -1.89
C LEU A 41 -2.43 -9.03 -3.16
N ASN A 42 -2.78 -10.31 -3.26
CA ASN A 42 -3.83 -10.78 -4.14
C ASN A 42 -4.97 -11.38 -3.30
N THR A 43 -6.20 -11.00 -3.58
CA THR A 43 -7.38 -11.54 -2.91
C THR A 43 -8.28 -12.23 -3.91
N TYR A 44 -8.58 -13.49 -3.66
CA TYR A 44 -9.47 -14.31 -4.46
C TYR A 44 -10.73 -14.61 -3.65
N ILE A 45 -11.90 -14.38 -4.22
CA ILE A 45 -13.19 -14.57 -3.56
C ILE A 45 -13.92 -15.74 -4.23
N GLY A 46 -14.28 -16.73 -3.45
CA GLY A 46 -15.19 -17.81 -3.81
C GLY A 46 -16.61 -17.56 -3.27
N GLU A 47 -17.49 -18.54 -3.38
CA GLU A 47 -18.88 -18.42 -2.91
C GLU A 47 -18.95 -18.26 -1.38
N ASP A 48 -18.15 -19.02 -0.64
CA ASP A 48 -18.15 -19.09 0.83
C ASP A 48 -16.76 -18.93 1.46
N LYS A 49 -15.76 -18.63 0.67
CA LYS A 49 -14.37 -18.52 1.12
C LYS A 49 -13.59 -17.47 0.36
N ALA A 50 -12.55 -16.96 0.98
CA ALA A 50 -11.55 -16.10 0.36
C ALA A 50 -10.15 -16.68 0.57
N LEU A 51 -9.28 -16.42 -0.40
CA LEU A 51 -7.85 -16.64 -0.31
C LEU A 51 -7.15 -15.31 -0.45
N VAL A 52 -6.37 -14.94 0.55
CA VAL A 52 -5.52 -13.76 0.52
C VAL A 52 -4.07 -14.22 0.46
N VAL A 53 -3.34 -13.76 -0.53
CA VAL A 53 -1.93 -14.08 -0.73
C VAL A 53 -1.12 -12.80 -0.61
N ALA A 54 -0.11 -12.79 0.26
CA ALA A 54 0.78 -11.67 0.47
C ALA A 54 2.23 -12.07 0.22
N GLU A 55 2.96 -11.24 -0.49
CA GLU A 55 4.42 -11.41 -0.69
C GLU A 55 5.16 -10.62 0.38
N ILE A 56 5.75 -11.33 1.34
CA ILE A 56 6.43 -10.77 2.53
C ILE A 56 7.86 -11.31 2.70
N PRO A 57 8.69 -11.24 1.66
CA PRO A 57 10.06 -11.73 1.75
C PRO A 57 10.85 -10.99 2.82
N GLY A 58 11.61 -11.73 3.63
CA GLY A 58 12.42 -11.15 4.72
C GLY A 58 11.63 -10.76 5.97
N VAL A 59 10.40 -11.25 6.12
CA VAL A 59 9.60 -11.14 7.35
C VAL A 59 9.58 -12.50 8.03
N ASP A 60 9.92 -12.54 9.30
CA ASP A 60 9.83 -13.74 10.11
C ASP A 60 8.39 -14.02 10.54
N ILE A 61 8.04 -15.28 10.76
CA ILE A 61 6.68 -15.67 11.15
C ILE A 61 6.25 -14.98 12.45
N GLU A 62 7.18 -14.76 13.36
CA GLU A 62 6.95 -14.09 14.65
C GLU A 62 6.60 -12.60 14.49
N ASP A 63 6.96 -12.02 13.36
CA ASP A 63 6.70 -10.62 13.01
C ASP A 63 5.42 -10.43 12.17
N ILE A 64 4.59 -11.47 12.08
CA ILE A 64 3.30 -11.46 11.38
C ILE A 64 2.18 -11.50 12.39
N ASP A 65 1.31 -10.50 12.39
CA ASP A 65 0.09 -10.45 13.18
C ASP A 65 -1.13 -10.36 12.26
N LEU A 66 -2.06 -11.29 12.43
CA LEU A 66 -3.31 -11.36 11.68
C LEU A 66 -4.48 -11.17 12.64
N GLN A 67 -5.29 -10.17 12.36
CA GLN A 67 -6.50 -9.88 13.13
C GLN A 67 -7.73 -9.91 12.23
N VAL A 68 -8.78 -10.54 12.72
CA VAL A 68 -10.05 -10.65 12.02
C VAL A 68 -11.15 -10.04 12.86
N VAL A 69 -11.87 -9.08 12.30
CA VAL A 69 -13.03 -8.44 12.93
C VAL A 69 -14.15 -8.32 11.89
N ASN A 70 -15.24 -9.05 12.07
CA ASN A 70 -16.37 -9.10 11.15
C ASN A 70 -15.95 -9.44 9.72
N LYS A 71 -15.94 -8.47 8.82
CA LYS A 71 -15.57 -8.62 7.41
C LYS A 71 -14.14 -8.20 7.11
N THR A 72 -13.42 -7.74 8.12
CA THR A 72 -12.13 -7.09 7.96
C THR A 72 -11.01 -8.01 8.43
N LEU A 73 -10.07 -8.25 7.53
CA LEU A 73 -8.78 -8.89 7.83
C LEU A 73 -7.70 -7.80 7.89
N THR A 74 -7.01 -7.73 9.01
CA THR A 74 -5.87 -6.83 9.18
C THR A 74 -4.59 -7.65 9.26
N LEU A 75 -3.68 -7.39 8.35
CA LEU A 75 -2.33 -7.98 8.32
C LEU A 75 -1.33 -6.91 8.79
N LYS A 76 -0.64 -7.17 9.89
CA LYS A 76 0.49 -6.36 10.35
C LYS A 76 1.76 -7.17 10.20
N THR A 77 2.78 -6.56 9.65
CA THR A 77 4.09 -7.19 9.45
C THR A 77 5.19 -6.23 9.85
N GLN A 78 6.29 -6.79 10.33
CA GLN A 78 7.50 -6.04 10.60
C GLN A 78 8.67 -6.66 9.84
N ARG A 79 9.33 -5.87 9.02
CA ARG A 79 10.59 -6.23 8.38
C ARG A 79 11.73 -5.56 9.12
N SER A 80 12.65 -6.36 9.65
CA SER A 80 13.82 -5.85 10.36
C SER A 80 14.66 -4.91 9.50
N GLN A 81 15.20 -3.89 10.14
CA GLN A 81 16.15 -2.99 9.49
C GLN A 81 17.55 -3.62 9.58
N GLU A 82 18.30 -3.52 8.49
CA GLU A 82 19.72 -3.84 8.52
C GLU A 82 20.45 -2.75 9.30
N GLU A 83 21.19 -3.16 10.33
CA GLU A 83 22.08 -2.27 11.07
C GLU A 83 23.34 -2.03 10.22
N LEU A 84 23.58 -0.77 9.90
CA LEU A 84 24.80 -0.36 9.23
C LEU A 84 25.93 -0.16 10.24
N SER A 85 27.16 -0.50 9.86
CA SER A 85 28.34 -0.12 10.64
C SER A 85 28.49 1.39 10.68
N GLU A 86 29.18 1.92 11.70
CA GLU A 86 29.39 3.38 11.89
C GLU A 86 30.00 4.09 10.68
N ASP A 87 30.81 3.36 9.89
CA ASP A 87 31.50 3.88 8.69
C ASP A 87 30.67 3.70 7.40
N SER A 88 29.46 3.12 7.50
CA SER A 88 28.62 2.81 6.35
C SER A 88 27.41 3.74 6.26
N HIS A 89 27.03 4.07 5.04
CA HIS A 89 25.84 4.87 4.76
C HIS A 89 25.09 4.36 3.53
N TRP A 90 23.79 4.57 3.50
CA TRP A 90 22.95 4.19 2.37
C TRP A 90 23.28 5.04 1.15
N TYR A 91 23.66 4.38 0.07
CA TYR A 91 23.75 5.02 -1.24
C TYR A 91 22.39 5.02 -1.98
N ARG A 92 21.65 3.90 -1.87
CA ARG A 92 20.32 3.72 -2.43
C ARG A 92 19.53 2.78 -1.52
N ARG A 93 18.28 3.14 -1.27
CA ARG A 93 17.34 2.37 -0.46
C ARG A 93 16.01 2.32 -1.18
N GLU A 94 15.71 1.21 -1.83
CA GLU A 94 14.48 0.99 -2.60
C GLU A 94 13.54 -0.01 -1.94
N ARG A 95 14.05 -0.84 -1.02
CA ARG A 95 13.25 -1.81 -0.29
C ARG A 95 12.76 -1.21 1.02
N ALA A 96 11.43 -1.20 1.18
CA ALA A 96 10.80 -0.72 2.40
C ALA A 96 11.12 -1.63 3.59
N GLN A 97 11.38 -1.03 4.74
CA GLN A 97 11.65 -1.70 6.02
C GLN A 97 10.81 -1.05 7.12
N GLY A 98 10.64 -1.74 8.23
CA GLY A 98 9.86 -1.28 9.37
C GLY A 98 8.51 -1.98 9.46
N GLN A 99 7.53 -1.30 10.04
CA GLN A 99 6.19 -1.83 10.26
C GLN A 99 5.26 -1.48 9.11
N PHE A 100 4.46 -2.46 8.70
CA PHE A 100 3.47 -2.31 7.65
C PHE A 100 2.13 -2.86 8.12
N THR A 101 1.06 -2.24 7.69
CA THR A 101 -0.31 -2.68 7.98
C THR A 101 -1.13 -2.65 6.71
N ARG A 102 -1.78 -3.78 6.42
CA ARG A 102 -2.75 -3.91 5.33
C ARG A 102 -4.10 -4.28 5.90
N VAL A 103 -5.13 -3.61 5.43
CA VAL A 103 -6.52 -3.86 5.81
C VAL A 103 -7.28 -4.31 4.57
N ILE A 104 -7.89 -5.48 4.65
CA ILE A 104 -8.65 -6.10 3.56
C ILE A 104 -10.08 -6.29 4.04
N GLU A 105 -11.03 -5.70 3.36
CA GLU A 105 -12.45 -5.90 3.60
C GLU A 105 -12.98 -6.98 2.64
N LEU A 106 -13.60 -8.04 3.19
CA LEU A 106 -14.22 -9.11 2.42
C LEU A 106 -15.73 -8.87 2.29
N PRO A 107 -16.38 -9.41 1.25
CA PRO A 107 -17.82 -9.20 1.03
C PRO A 107 -18.72 -9.98 2.00
N PHE A 108 -18.15 -10.83 2.86
CA PHE A 108 -18.86 -11.65 3.85
C PHE A 108 -18.18 -11.57 5.22
N VAL A 109 -18.90 -12.00 6.26
CA VAL A 109 -18.36 -12.10 7.62
C VAL A 109 -17.39 -13.26 7.69
N ILE A 110 -16.23 -13.02 8.25
CA ILE A 110 -15.16 -14.01 8.40
C ILE A 110 -15.39 -14.76 9.71
N ASP A 111 -15.36 -16.09 9.64
CA ASP A 111 -15.29 -16.93 10.83
C ASP A 111 -13.81 -17.03 11.26
N ALA A 112 -13.50 -16.41 12.39
CA ALA A 112 -12.14 -16.36 12.90
C ALA A 112 -11.57 -17.74 13.24
N ASP A 113 -12.44 -18.69 13.64
CA ASP A 113 -12.05 -20.05 13.99
C ASP A 113 -11.69 -20.90 12.77
N GLU A 114 -12.17 -20.51 11.59
CA GLU A 114 -11.88 -21.20 10.32
C GLU A 114 -10.72 -20.56 9.54
N VAL A 115 -10.16 -19.46 10.02
CA VAL A 115 -9.02 -18.82 9.36
C VAL A 115 -7.76 -19.68 9.51
N LYS A 116 -7.10 -19.93 8.39
CA LYS A 116 -5.83 -20.65 8.33
C LYS A 116 -4.81 -19.77 7.62
N ALA A 117 -3.67 -19.60 8.23
CA ALA A 117 -2.54 -18.87 7.64
C ALA A 117 -1.31 -19.77 7.55
N THR A 118 -0.63 -19.72 6.45
CA THR A 118 0.64 -20.43 6.21
C THR A 118 1.63 -19.51 5.56
N CYS A 119 2.86 -19.51 6.05
CA CYS A 119 3.95 -18.75 5.45
C CYS A 119 5.03 -19.70 4.95
N ASN A 120 5.36 -19.62 3.68
CA ASN A 120 6.39 -20.43 3.06
C ASN A 120 7.16 -19.62 2.01
N GLN A 121 8.49 -19.63 2.09
CA GLN A 121 9.37 -18.96 1.13
C GLN A 121 9.01 -17.47 0.90
N GLY A 122 8.59 -16.77 1.94
CA GLY A 122 8.22 -15.35 1.87
C GLY A 122 6.83 -15.07 1.29
N VAL A 123 5.98 -16.09 1.19
CA VAL A 123 4.59 -15.98 0.77
C VAL A 123 3.68 -16.46 1.90
N LEU A 124 2.78 -15.57 2.33
CA LEU A 124 1.74 -15.80 3.32
C LEU A 124 0.42 -16.08 2.63
#